data_f019dfea4ccbe9634e446b4c6cfdfade
#
_entry.id   f019dfea4ccbe9634e446b4c6cfdfade
#
_cell.length_a   1.000
_cell.length_b   1.000
_cell.length_c   1.000
_cell.angle_alpha   90.00
_cell.angle_beta   90.00
_cell.angle_gamma   90.00
#
_symmetry.space_group_name_H-M   'P 1'
#
loop_
_entity.id
_entity.type
_entity.pdbx_description
1 polymer ?
#
loop_
_entity_poly.entity_id
_entity_poly.type
_entity_poly.pdbx_seq_one_letter_code
_entity_poly.pdbx_strand_id
1 'polypeptide(L)'
;MDRDNTPLAGKRIIVTRAPEQAQELIGALEELGAAVTLLPMIAFAPPENWQKLDEQLRRLDWFDAIVFLSKNAVRYVLDRCAELGIKCEMLAASNRLIGAVGPATARALEEKGIRVNYVAE
;
A
#
# COMPACT_ATOMS: atom_id res chain seq x y z
N MET A 1 0.88 32.47 16.61
CA MET A 1 0.70 31.88 15.27
C MET A 1 1.35 32.82 14.29
N ASP A 2 2.50 32.43 13.78
CA ASP A 2 3.18 33.18 12.73
C ASP A 2 2.36 33.12 11.45
N ARG A 3 1.79 34.27 11.09
CA ARG A 3 1.06 34.42 9.81
C ARG A 3 2.00 34.40 8.60
N ASP A 4 3.30 34.24 8.82
CA ASP A 4 4.34 34.32 7.78
C ASP A 4 4.78 32.98 7.21
N ASN A 5 4.19 31.85 7.60
CA ASN A 5 4.62 30.55 7.14
C ASN A 5 3.60 29.91 6.17
N THR A 6 3.20 30.67 5.16
CA THR A 6 2.39 30.16 4.05
C THR A 6 3.11 30.34 2.71
N PRO A 7 4.23 29.63 2.51
CA PRO A 7 5.08 29.81 1.32
C PRO A 7 4.36 29.52 0.01
N LEU A 8 3.24 28.80 0.07
CA LEU A 8 2.43 28.46 -1.11
C LEU A 8 1.15 29.30 -1.23
N ALA A 9 1.03 30.38 -0.45
CA ALA A 9 -0.14 31.25 -0.54
C ALA A 9 -0.36 31.74 -1.96
N GLY A 10 -1.58 31.64 -2.45
CA GLY A 10 -1.97 32.01 -3.81
C GLY A 10 -1.55 31.00 -4.89
N LYS A 11 -0.86 29.91 -4.53
CA LYS A 11 -0.53 28.85 -5.49
C LYS A 11 -1.69 27.86 -5.64
N ARG A 12 -1.93 27.47 -6.87
CA ARG A 12 -2.93 26.44 -7.22
C ARG A 12 -2.20 25.19 -7.69
N ILE A 13 -2.45 24.07 -7.01
CA ILE A 13 -1.72 22.82 -7.21
C ILE A 13 -2.71 21.72 -7.54
N ILE A 14 -2.42 20.95 -8.58
CA ILE A 14 -3.16 19.74 -8.93
C ILE A 14 -2.41 18.52 -8.33
N VAL A 15 -3.13 17.67 -7.62
CA VAL A 15 -2.63 16.40 -7.12
C VAL A 15 -3.31 15.27 -7.88
N THR A 16 -2.52 14.40 -8.49
CA THR A 16 -3.01 13.36 -9.39
C THR A 16 -2.99 11.94 -8.80
N ARG A 17 -2.61 11.82 -7.53
CA ARG A 17 -2.60 10.53 -6.82
C ARG A 17 -4.00 10.00 -6.57
N ALA A 18 -4.10 8.68 -6.32
CA ALA A 18 -5.35 8.09 -5.87
C ALA A 18 -5.83 8.75 -4.57
N PRO A 19 -7.15 8.94 -4.38
CA PRO A 19 -7.70 9.67 -3.22
C PRO A 19 -7.19 9.15 -1.87
N GLU A 20 -7.08 7.84 -1.70
CA GLU A 20 -6.63 7.20 -0.46
C GLU A 20 -5.17 7.53 -0.11
N GLN A 21 -4.36 7.85 -1.12
CA GLN A 21 -2.94 8.18 -0.96
C GLN A 21 -2.67 9.69 -0.99
N ALA A 22 -3.67 10.47 -1.37
CA ALA A 22 -3.51 11.92 -1.57
C ALA A 22 -3.79 12.74 -0.31
N GLN A 23 -4.52 12.23 0.65
CA GLN A 23 -5.05 12.99 1.79
C GLN A 23 -3.95 13.67 2.60
N GLU A 24 -2.89 12.95 2.95
CA GLU A 24 -1.78 13.51 3.72
C GLU A 24 -1.05 14.62 2.95
N LEU A 25 -0.79 14.39 1.65
CA LEU A 25 -0.14 15.38 0.79
C LEU A 25 -1.00 16.62 0.62
N ILE A 26 -2.30 16.48 0.40
CA ILE A 26 -3.24 17.59 0.26
C ILE A 26 -3.25 18.42 1.54
N GLY A 27 -3.39 17.77 2.70
CA GLY A 27 -3.36 18.45 3.99
C GLY A 27 -2.08 19.28 4.19
N ALA A 28 -0.93 18.68 3.90
CA ALA A 28 0.36 19.38 4.02
C ALA A 28 0.47 20.60 3.08
N LEU A 29 0.00 20.47 1.84
CA LEU A 29 0.02 21.58 0.88
C LEU A 29 -0.94 22.71 1.29
N GLU A 30 -2.13 22.38 1.78
CA GLU A 30 -3.11 23.34 2.25
C GLU A 30 -2.62 24.09 3.50
N GLU A 31 -1.95 23.41 4.42
CA GLU A 31 -1.32 24.04 5.58
C GLU A 31 -0.26 25.07 5.17
N LEU A 32 0.41 24.87 4.04
CA LEU A 32 1.36 25.82 3.47
C LEU A 32 0.70 26.94 2.66
N GLY A 33 -0.63 26.97 2.59
CA GLY A 33 -1.41 28.02 1.95
C GLY A 33 -1.82 27.76 0.52
N ALA A 34 -1.57 26.57 -0.03
CA ALA A 34 -1.97 26.22 -1.39
C ALA A 34 -3.47 25.96 -1.52
N ALA A 35 -4.03 26.29 -2.69
CA ALA A 35 -5.32 25.78 -3.12
C ALA A 35 -5.10 24.49 -3.91
N VAL A 36 -5.58 23.36 -3.41
CA VAL A 36 -5.32 22.04 -3.99
C VAL A 36 -6.56 21.52 -4.69
N THR A 37 -6.37 21.06 -5.92
CA THR A 37 -7.38 20.34 -6.69
C THR A 37 -6.93 18.87 -6.83
N LEU A 38 -7.74 17.94 -6.34
CA LEU A 38 -7.51 16.51 -6.55
C LEU A 38 -8.09 16.09 -7.91
N LEU A 39 -7.22 15.59 -8.75
CA LEU A 39 -7.59 15.04 -10.06
C LEU A 39 -6.97 13.64 -10.19
N PRO A 40 -7.59 12.60 -9.61
CA PRO A 40 -7.01 11.27 -9.57
C PRO A 40 -6.94 10.68 -10.97
N MET A 41 -5.75 10.27 -11.38
CA MET A 41 -5.48 9.58 -12.64
C MET A 41 -5.44 8.07 -12.46
N ILE A 42 -5.37 7.60 -11.21
CA ILE A 42 -5.32 6.18 -10.84
C ILE A 42 -6.33 5.96 -9.72
N ALA A 43 -7.10 4.88 -9.85
CA ALA A 43 -7.95 4.38 -8.78
C ALA A 43 -7.57 2.93 -8.50
N PHE A 44 -7.57 2.54 -7.23
CA PHE A 44 -7.34 1.16 -6.82
C PHE A 44 -8.69 0.47 -6.61
N ALA A 45 -8.86 -0.67 -7.24
CA ALA A 45 -10.05 -1.50 -7.11
C ALA A 45 -9.63 -2.95 -6.90
N PRO A 46 -10.45 -3.74 -6.17
CA PRO A 46 -10.21 -5.18 -6.09
C PRO A 46 -10.36 -5.81 -7.49
N PRO A 47 -9.71 -6.97 -7.72
CA PRO A 47 -9.89 -7.69 -8.98
C PRO A 47 -11.34 -8.13 -9.15
N GLU A 48 -11.82 -8.19 -10.39
CA GLU A 48 -13.17 -8.67 -10.70
C GLU A 48 -13.33 -10.15 -10.34
N ASN A 49 -12.25 -10.92 -10.39
CA ASN A 49 -12.24 -12.34 -10.10
C ASN A 49 -11.06 -12.70 -9.20
N TRP A 50 -11.37 -13.22 -8.04
CA TRP A 50 -10.40 -13.64 -7.04
C TRP A 50 -9.89 -15.08 -7.22
N GLN A 51 -10.47 -15.86 -8.15
CA GLN A 51 -10.21 -17.30 -8.26
C GLN A 51 -8.72 -17.62 -8.35
N LYS A 52 -7.98 -16.95 -9.22
CA LYS A 52 -6.53 -17.20 -9.39
C LYS A 52 -5.73 -16.95 -8.12
N LEU A 53 -6.05 -15.90 -7.39
CA LEU A 53 -5.40 -15.60 -6.12
C LEU A 53 -5.78 -16.65 -5.08
N ASP A 54 -7.06 -16.97 -4.95
CA ASP A 54 -7.56 -17.95 -3.99
C ASP A 54 -6.90 -19.31 -4.15
N GLU A 55 -6.77 -19.78 -5.39
CA GLU A 55 -6.09 -21.03 -5.71
C GLU A 55 -4.64 -21.03 -5.22
N GLN A 56 -3.91 -19.92 -5.41
CA GLN A 56 -2.53 -19.81 -4.98
C GLN A 56 -2.41 -19.68 -3.45
N LEU A 57 -3.30 -18.92 -2.82
CA LEU A 57 -3.32 -18.79 -1.36
C LEU A 57 -3.61 -20.12 -0.65
N ARG A 58 -4.39 -21.00 -1.27
CA ARG A 58 -4.63 -22.36 -0.77
C ARG A 58 -3.46 -23.31 -1.01
N ARG A 59 -2.48 -22.91 -1.80
CA ARG A 59 -1.31 -23.72 -2.21
C ARG A 59 0.00 -23.05 -1.81
N LEU A 60 0.03 -22.32 -0.70
CA LEU A 60 1.21 -21.57 -0.27
C LEU A 60 2.46 -22.44 -0.12
N ASP A 61 2.30 -23.71 0.26
CA ASP A 61 3.41 -24.65 0.42
C ASP A 61 4.15 -24.98 -0.89
N TRP A 62 3.56 -24.64 -2.03
CA TRP A 62 4.21 -24.79 -3.34
C TRP A 62 5.23 -23.69 -3.64
N PHE A 63 5.20 -22.59 -2.88
CA PHE A 63 6.01 -21.42 -3.17
C PHE A 63 7.15 -21.28 -2.17
N ASP A 64 8.33 -20.96 -2.67
CA ASP A 64 9.53 -20.70 -1.86
C ASP A 64 9.63 -19.23 -1.47
N ALA A 65 8.97 -18.35 -2.21
CA ALA A 65 8.98 -16.92 -1.97
C ALA A 65 7.69 -16.25 -2.43
N ILE A 66 7.36 -15.15 -1.77
CA ILE A 66 6.31 -14.21 -2.21
C ILE A 66 6.91 -12.83 -2.30
N VAL A 67 6.69 -12.14 -3.41
CA VAL A 67 7.16 -10.77 -3.60
C VAL A 67 5.96 -9.83 -3.75
N PHE A 68 5.90 -8.82 -2.90
CA PHE A 68 4.88 -7.79 -2.96
C PHE A 68 5.43 -6.54 -3.65
N LEU A 69 4.74 -6.09 -4.68
CA LEU A 69 5.18 -4.96 -5.51
C LEU A 69 4.68 -3.60 -5.00
N SER A 70 3.69 -3.59 -4.12
CA SER A 70 3.12 -2.35 -3.59
C SER A 70 2.41 -2.58 -2.26
N LYS A 71 2.25 -1.50 -1.48
CA LYS A 71 1.46 -1.55 -0.24
C LYS A 71 -0.01 -1.89 -0.49
N ASN A 72 -0.56 -1.54 -1.66
CA ASN A 72 -1.93 -1.91 -2.02
C ASN A 72 -2.05 -3.40 -2.29
N ALA A 73 -1.06 -4.01 -2.94
CA ALA A 73 -1.01 -5.46 -3.09
C ALA A 73 -1.00 -6.17 -1.72
N VAL A 74 -0.21 -5.65 -0.76
CA VAL A 74 -0.21 -6.16 0.61
C VAL A 74 -1.63 -6.11 1.20
N ARG A 75 -2.27 -4.96 1.14
CA ARG A 75 -3.63 -4.78 1.68
C ARG A 75 -4.61 -5.76 1.07
N TYR A 76 -4.70 -5.84 -0.25
CA TYR A 76 -5.65 -6.71 -0.93
C TYR A 76 -5.40 -8.19 -0.64
N VAL A 77 -4.16 -8.62 -0.61
CA VAL A 77 -3.82 -10.03 -0.29
C VAL A 77 -4.18 -10.36 1.15
N LEU A 78 -3.83 -9.50 2.10
CA LEU A 78 -4.13 -9.75 3.52
C LEU A 78 -5.64 -9.71 3.80
N ASP A 79 -6.37 -8.80 3.21
CA ASP A 79 -7.83 -8.75 3.31
C ASP A 79 -8.45 -10.04 2.74
N ARG A 80 -7.94 -10.50 1.61
CA ARG A 80 -8.43 -11.74 1.01
C ARG A 80 -8.09 -12.96 1.86
N CYS A 81 -6.91 -13.02 2.43
CA CYS A 81 -6.55 -14.07 3.39
C CYS A 81 -7.55 -14.11 4.56
N ALA A 82 -7.89 -12.96 5.12
CA ALA A 82 -8.87 -12.89 6.20
C ALA A 82 -10.25 -13.43 5.78
N GLU A 83 -10.72 -13.07 4.59
CA GLU A 83 -11.99 -13.59 4.04
C GLU A 83 -11.96 -15.12 3.84
N LEU A 84 -10.82 -15.68 3.48
CA LEU A 84 -10.63 -17.12 3.29
C LEU A 84 -10.32 -17.88 4.58
N GLY A 85 -10.21 -17.19 5.72
CA GLY A 85 -9.82 -17.80 6.99
C GLY A 85 -8.34 -18.19 7.07
N ILE A 86 -7.50 -17.63 6.22
CA ILE A 86 -6.05 -17.87 6.22
C ILE A 86 -5.39 -16.79 7.09
N LYS A 87 -4.67 -17.23 8.13
CA LYS A 87 -3.92 -16.31 8.99
C LYS A 87 -2.75 -15.71 8.22
N CYS A 88 -2.52 -14.40 8.35
CA CYS A 88 -1.46 -13.71 7.62
C CYS A 88 -0.06 -14.26 7.91
N GLU A 89 0.17 -14.82 9.11
CA GLU A 89 1.43 -15.47 9.48
C GLU A 89 1.75 -16.68 8.58
N MET A 90 0.73 -17.30 7.98
CA MET A 90 0.92 -18.41 7.06
C MET A 90 1.64 -18.01 5.77
N LEU A 91 1.61 -16.74 5.40
CA LEU A 91 2.37 -16.24 4.25
C LEU A 91 3.87 -16.44 4.40
N ALA A 92 4.39 -16.26 5.60
CA ALA A 92 5.81 -16.41 5.93
C ALA A 92 6.16 -17.77 6.57
N ALA A 93 5.19 -18.68 6.68
CA ALA A 93 5.41 -20.00 7.27
C ALA A 93 6.36 -20.86 6.41
N SER A 94 6.89 -21.94 7.00
CA SER A 94 7.72 -22.95 6.31
C SER A 94 8.98 -22.37 5.64
N ASN A 95 9.61 -21.36 6.25
CA ASN A 95 10.80 -20.69 5.73
C ASN A 95 10.59 -20.01 4.36
N ARG A 96 9.33 -19.73 4.00
CA ARG A 96 9.05 -18.98 2.78
C ARG A 96 9.62 -17.57 2.89
N LEU A 97 10.33 -17.15 1.86
CA LEU A 97 10.92 -15.83 1.79
C LEU A 97 9.86 -14.78 1.43
N ILE A 98 9.89 -13.65 2.10
CA ILE A 98 9.03 -12.51 1.79
C ILE A 98 9.89 -11.37 1.26
N GLY A 99 9.64 -10.97 0.03
CA GLY A 99 10.25 -9.81 -0.60
C GLY A 99 9.25 -8.66 -0.73
N ALA A 100 9.78 -7.45 -0.68
CA ALA A 100 8.99 -6.24 -0.89
C ALA A 100 9.74 -5.27 -1.81
N VAL A 101 9.02 -4.67 -2.74
CA VAL A 101 9.54 -3.58 -3.55
C VAL A 101 9.20 -2.26 -2.85
N GLY A 102 10.24 -1.58 -2.43
CA GLY A 102 10.15 -0.30 -1.74
C GLY A 102 9.95 -0.40 -0.22
N PRO A 103 10.45 0.60 0.53
CA PRO A 103 10.35 0.62 1.98
C PRO A 103 8.91 0.76 2.50
N ALA A 104 8.03 1.41 1.78
CA ALA A 104 6.62 1.55 2.17
C ALA A 104 5.89 0.20 2.14
N THR A 105 6.18 -0.63 1.13
CA THR A 105 5.65 -1.99 1.01
C THR A 105 6.15 -2.87 2.15
N ALA A 106 7.44 -2.80 2.45
CA ALA A 106 8.05 -3.53 3.57
C ALA A 106 7.39 -3.15 4.90
N ARG A 107 7.20 -1.86 5.17
CA ARG A 107 6.54 -1.38 6.40
C ARG A 107 5.11 -1.90 6.50
N ALA A 108 4.36 -1.91 5.40
CA ALA A 108 2.99 -2.42 5.38
C ALA A 108 2.92 -3.89 5.80
N LEU A 109 3.88 -4.71 5.39
CA LEU A 109 3.99 -6.11 5.80
C LEU A 109 4.39 -6.24 7.27
N GLU A 110 5.39 -5.49 7.71
CA GLU A 110 5.90 -5.53 9.09
C GLU A 110 4.86 -5.07 10.10
N GLU A 111 4.06 -4.08 9.78
CA GLU A 111 2.92 -3.62 10.62
C GLU A 111 1.89 -4.73 10.85
N LYS A 112 1.81 -5.71 9.97
CA LYS A 112 0.96 -6.89 10.09
C LYS A 112 1.67 -8.10 10.70
N GLY A 113 2.88 -7.91 11.22
CA GLY A 113 3.66 -8.98 11.85
C GLY A 113 4.34 -9.92 10.86
N ILE A 114 4.41 -9.56 9.58
CA ILE A 114 5.07 -10.36 8.55
C ILE A 114 6.51 -9.86 8.38
N ARG A 115 7.47 -10.73 8.68
CA ARG A 115 8.89 -10.42 8.52
C ARG A 115 9.26 -10.38 7.04
N VAL A 116 9.87 -9.27 6.61
CA VAL A 116 10.39 -9.11 5.25
C VAL A 116 11.85 -9.54 5.21
N ASN A 117 12.19 -10.45 4.31
CA ASN A 117 13.55 -10.97 4.15
C ASN A 117 14.38 -10.13 3.18
N TYR A 118 13.73 -9.52 2.20
CA TYR A 118 14.40 -8.74 1.17
C TYR A 118 13.55 -7.52 0.77
N VAL A 119 14.19 -6.38 0.70
CA VAL A 119 13.56 -5.13 0.21
C VAL A 119 14.35 -4.65 -1.01
N ALA A 120 13.68 -4.60 -2.16
CA ALA A 120 14.23 -4.00 -3.37
C ALA A 120 13.98 -2.49 -3.38
N GLU A 121 14.93 -1.75 -3.91
CA GLU A 121 14.78 -0.30 -4.13
C GLU A 121 14.06 0.01 -5.46
#